data_1f2beb80339818efd53e370d196c2fdc
#
_entry.id   1f2beb80339818efd53e370d196c2fdc
#
_cell.length_a   1.000
_cell.length_b   1.000
_cell.length_c   1.000
_cell.angle_alpha   90.00
_cell.angle_beta   90.00
_cell.angle_gamma   90.00
#
_symmetry.space_group_name_H-M   'P 1'
#
loop_
_entity.id
_entity.type
_entity.pdbx_description
1 polymer ?
#
loop_
_entity_poly.entity_id
_entity_poly.type
_entity_poly.pdbx_seq_one_letter_code
_entity_poly.pdbx_strand_id
1 'polypeptide(L)'
;MIAIQSNKRIAIFHNALDNIGGAELVDLILARELNADIYTTNINKEKIRKLGFPTENIYSIGKVPTNAPFRQEAIYWRFRFLNVRKRFKKKYHYYIIGGDWAMPATINNKPHIWYVFSPIREIWDLYKYTKNKMPNQLS
;
A
#
# COMPACT_ATOMS: atom_id res chain seq x y z
N MET A 1 -18.38 -9.96 2.12
CA MET A 1 -17.04 -10.16 1.58
C MET A 1 -16.97 -9.79 0.12
N ILE A 2 -15.85 -9.34 -0.30
CA ILE A 2 -15.65 -8.91 -1.68
C ILE A 2 -15.73 -10.10 -2.62
N ALA A 3 -16.50 -9.95 -3.67
CA ALA A 3 -16.66 -11.00 -4.66
C ALA A 3 -15.55 -10.93 -5.73
N ILE A 4 -14.32 -10.85 -5.30
CA ILE A 4 -13.19 -10.87 -6.20
C ILE A 4 -12.99 -12.28 -6.71
N GLN A 5 -12.89 -12.40 -8.00
CA GLN A 5 -12.69 -13.71 -8.61
C GLN A 5 -11.35 -14.28 -8.18
N SER A 6 -11.33 -15.56 -7.82
CA SER A 6 -10.13 -16.21 -7.32
C SER A 6 -8.99 -16.21 -8.37
N ASN A 7 -9.33 -16.14 -9.66
CA ASN A 7 -8.32 -16.11 -10.71
C ASN A 7 -7.82 -14.71 -11.03
N LYS A 8 -8.33 -13.67 -10.37
CA LYS A 8 -7.83 -12.31 -10.55
C LYS A 8 -6.64 -12.08 -9.65
N ARG A 9 -5.63 -11.46 -10.20
CA ARG A 9 -4.41 -11.11 -9.47
C ARG A 9 -4.35 -9.61 -9.24
N ILE A 10 -4.08 -9.23 -8.02
CA ILE A 10 -4.06 -7.83 -7.60
C ILE A 10 -2.73 -7.51 -6.95
N ALA A 11 -2.17 -6.37 -7.31
CA ALA A 11 -0.98 -5.82 -6.67
C ALA A 11 -1.33 -4.50 -6.00
N ILE A 12 -0.78 -4.29 -4.80
CA ILE A 12 -0.94 -3.06 -4.04
C ILE A 12 0.40 -2.37 -3.98
N PHE A 13 0.43 -1.08 -4.30
CA PHE A 13 1.64 -0.26 -4.17
C PHE A 13 1.51 0.62 -2.95
N HIS A 14 2.44 0.47 -2.01
CA HIS A 14 2.46 1.26 -0.79
C HIS A 14 3.83 1.87 -0.58
N ASN A 15 3.88 3.05 0.03
CA ASN A 15 5.11 3.83 0.16
C ASN A 15 6.22 3.05 0.86
N ALA A 16 5.97 2.60 2.07
CA ALA A 16 6.94 1.87 2.88
C ALA A 16 6.22 1.13 4.00
N LEU A 17 6.79 0.00 4.42
CA LEU A 17 6.25 -0.82 5.50
C LEU A 17 7.29 -1.04 6.60
N ASP A 18 8.15 -0.08 6.81
CA ASP A 18 9.14 -0.13 7.90
C ASP A 18 8.57 0.41 9.21
N ASN A 19 7.52 1.21 9.14
CA ASN A 19 6.86 1.77 10.31
C ASN A 19 5.36 1.58 10.12
N ILE A 20 4.76 0.71 10.93
CA ILE A 20 3.39 0.29 10.71
C ILE A 20 2.43 1.18 11.49
N GLY A 21 1.85 2.13 10.81
CA GLY A 21 0.77 2.96 11.33
C GLY A 21 -0.57 2.54 10.77
N GLY A 22 -1.54 3.44 10.85
CA GLY A 22 -2.92 3.15 10.42
C GLY A 22 -3.03 2.84 8.93
N ALA A 23 -2.38 3.65 8.09
CA ALA A 23 -2.44 3.45 6.65
C ALA A 23 -1.80 2.14 6.23
N GLU A 24 -0.66 1.81 6.83
CA GLU A 24 0.03 0.56 6.56
C GLU A 24 -0.81 -0.63 6.96
N LEU A 25 -1.46 -0.53 8.11
CA LEU A 25 -2.32 -1.61 8.59
C LEU A 25 -3.50 -1.84 7.65
N VAL A 26 -4.10 -0.76 7.16
CA VAL A 26 -5.20 -0.86 6.19
C VAL A 26 -4.76 -1.62 4.95
N ASP A 27 -3.59 -1.31 4.41
CA ASP A 27 -3.10 -1.98 3.21
C ASP A 27 -2.76 -3.44 3.48
N LEU A 28 -2.25 -3.76 4.67
CA LEU A 28 -2.00 -5.14 5.05
C LEU A 28 -3.29 -5.94 5.14
N ILE A 29 -4.32 -5.36 5.73
CA ILE A 29 -5.63 -5.99 5.81
C ILE A 29 -6.23 -6.18 4.42
N LEU A 30 -6.14 -5.14 3.59
CA LEU A 30 -6.66 -5.19 2.23
C LEU A 30 -5.96 -6.28 1.41
N ALA A 31 -4.65 -6.39 1.54
CA ALA A 31 -3.89 -7.42 0.83
C ALA A 31 -4.33 -8.81 1.27
N ARG A 32 -4.53 -9.00 2.57
CA ARG A 32 -4.98 -10.29 3.09
C ARG A 32 -6.37 -10.64 2.55
N GLU A 33 -7.30 -9.69 2.60
CA GLU A 33 -8.69 -9.94 2.18
C GLU A 33 -8.80 -10.16 0.68
N LEU A 34 -7.97 -9.50 -0.11
CA LEU A 34 -7.98 -9.65 -1.57
C LEU A 34 -7.01 -10.69 -2.07
N ASN A 35 -6.25 -11.31 -1.19
CA ASN A 35 -5.16 -12.22 -1.56
C ASN A 35 -4.21 -11.54 -2.55
N ALA A 36 -3.83 -10.31 -2.25
CA ALA A 36 -3.02 -9.48 -3.13
C ALA A 36 -1.55 -9.48 -2.72
N ASP A 37 -0.68 -9.17 -3.68
CA ASP A 37 0.73 -8.93 -3.42
C ASP A 37 0.94 -7.44 -3.12
N ILE A 38 1.94 -7.14 -2.29
CA ILE A 38 2.30 -5.76 -1.96
C ILE A 38 3.71 -5.48 -2.48
N TYR A 39 3.86 -4.36 -3.17
CA TYR A 39 5.17 -3.85 -3.59
C TYR A 39 5.42 -2.54 -2.85
N THR A 40 6.54 -2.49 -2.15
CA THR A 40 6.86 -1.37 -1.29
C THR A 40 8.38 -1.19 -1.23
N THR A 41 8.83 -0.20 -0.47
CA THR A 41 10.27 0.06 -0.35
C THR A 41 10.84 -0.66 0.87
N ASN A 42 10.89 0.00 2.01
CA ASN A 42 11.43 -0.59 3.24
C ASN A 42 10.36 -1.47 3.91
N ILE A 43 10.77 -2.62 4.43
CA ILE A 43 9.84 -3.57 5.04
C ILE A 43 10.38 -4.02 6.40
N ASN A 44 9.54 -3.93 7.42
CA ASN A 44 9.82 -4.52 8.72
C ASN A 44 9.03 -5.82 8.85
N LYS A 45 9.60 -6.90 8.32
CA LYS A 45 8.91 -8.19 8.26
C LYS A 45 8.59 -8.74 9.63
N GLU A 46 9.48 -8.53 10.59
CA GLU A 46 9.27 -9.04 11.93
C GLU A 46 8.02 -8.44 12.56
N LYS A 47 7.86 -7.12 12.45
CA LYS A 47 6.68 -6.46 13.00
C LYS A 47 5.41 -6.90 12.29
N ILE A 48 5.47 -7.07 10.98
CA ILE A 48 4.32 -7.51 10.20
C ILE A 48 3.88 -8.89 10.63
N ARG A 49 4.84 -9.82 10.83
CA ARG A 49 4.52 -11.16 11.32
C ARG A 49 3.92 -11.13 12.72
N LYS A 50 4.44 -10.29 13.58
CA LYS A 50 3.92 -10.16 14.95
C LYS A 50 2.48 -9.67 14.95
N LEU A 51 2.09 -8.90 13.94
CA LEU A 51 0.71 -8.44 13.80
C LEU A 51 -0.21 -9.49 13.18
N GLY A 52 0.34 -10.64 12.77
CA GLY A 52 -0.45 -11.74 12.26
C GLY A 52 -0.62 -11.76 10.74
N PHE A 53 0.19 -10.99 10.01
CA PHE A 53 0.10 -10.95 8.55
C PHE A 53 1.21 -11.76 7.90
N PRO A 54 0.93 -12.38 6.74
CA PRO A 54 1.98 -13.06 5.98
C PRO A 54 2.93 -12.03 5.38
N THR A 55 4.16 -12.46 5.10
CA THR A 55 5.16 -11.60 4.45
C THR A 55 5.65 -12.15 3.11
N GLU A 56 5.23 -13.35 2.74
CA GLU A 56 5.65 -13.97 1.50
C GLU A 56 5.16 -13.22 0.26
N ASN A 57 4.07 -12.49 0.40
CA ASN A 57 3.48 -11.72 -0.68
C ASN A 57 3.89 -10.24 -0.66
N ILE A 58 4.91 -9.89 0.13
CA ILE A 58 5.40 -8.52 0.22
C ILE A 58 6.78 -8.45 -0.43
N TYR A 59 6.90 -7.61 -1.44
CA TYR A 59 8.11 -7.49 -2.24
C TYR A 59 8.69 -6.09 -2.10
N SER A 60 10.01 -6.02 -1.91
CA SER A 60 10.71 -4.74 -1.87
C SER A 60 11.16 -4.34 -3.28
N ILE A 61 10.92 -3.10 -3.64
CA ILE A 61 11.42 -2.53 -4.88
C ILE A 61 12.73 -1.77 -4.68
N GLY A 62 13.28 -1.82 -3.47
CA GLY A 62 14.53 -1.20 -3.11
C GLY A 62 14.39 -0.37 -1.85
N LYS A 63 15.48 -0.28 -1.11
CA LYS A 63 15.48 0.49 0.13
C LYS A 63 15.61 1.98 -0.15
N VAL A 64 15.05 2.77 0.75
CA VAL A 64 15.12 4.23 0.70
C VAL A 64 15.57 4.74 2.07
N PRO A 65 16.03 6.01 2.17
CA PRO A 65 16.39 6.58 3.47
C PRO A 65 15.20 6.53 4.42
N THR A 66 15.52 6.40 5.72
CA THR A 66 14.47 6.35 6.74
C THR A 66 14.01 7.73 7.17
N ASN A 67 14.81 8.75 6.91
CA ASN A 67 14.53 10.11 7.36
C ASN A 67 14.25 11.06 6.20
N ALA A 68 13.31 11.99 6.44
CA ALA A 68 13.07 13.09 5.53
C ALA A 68 14.33 13.97 5.48
N PRO A 69 14.49 14.79 4.42
CA PRO A 69 13.54 15.05 3.34
C PRO A 69 13.66 14.10 2.16
N PHE A 70 14.75 13.35 2.06
CA PHE A 70 15.01 12.55 0.86
C PHE A 70 14.17 11.29 0.78
N ARG A 71 13.52 10.92 1.87
CA ARG A 71 12.72 9.69 1.89
C ARG A 71 11.59 9.71 0.87
N GLN A 72 10.80 10.77 0.85
CA GLN A 72 9.66 10.85 -0.07
C GLN A 72 10.11 10.88 -1.53
N GLU A 73 11.17 11.65 -1.81
CA GLU A 73 11.68 11.71 -3.18
C GLU A 73 12.20 10.36 -3.63
N ALA A 74 12.91 9.65 -2.75
CA ALA A 74 13.44 8.34 -3.09
C ALA A 74 12.31 7.36 -3.36
N ILE A 75 11.25 7.39 -2.55
CA ILE A 75 10.07 6.54 -2.78
C ILE A 75 9.43 6.87 -4.12
N TYR A 76 9.24 8.14 -4.41
CA TYR A 76 8.65 8.59 -5.66
C TYR A 76 9.40 8.01 -6.86
N TRP A 77 10.73 8.16 -6.87
CA TRP A 77 11.51 7.69 -8.02
C TRP A 77 11.58 6.19 -8.11
N ARG A 78 11.55 5.48 -6.99
CA ARG A 78 11.47 4.02 -7.01
C ARG A 78 10.22 3.56 -7.74
N PHE A 79 9.08 4.17 -7.44
CA PHE A 79 7.82 3.80 -8.07
C PHE A 79 7.71 4.32 -9.50
N ARG A 80 8.30 5.48 -9.78
CA ARG A 80 8.24 6.06 -11.12
C ARG A 80 8.86 5.14 -12.17
N PHE A 81 9.95 4.50 -11.82
CA PHE A 81 10.66 3.63 -12.75
C PHE A 81 10.34 2.15 -12.55
N LEU A 82 9.41 1.82 -11.67
CA LEU A 82 9.02 0.44 -11.44
C LEU A 82 8.20 -0.09 -12.61
N ASN A 83 8.59 -1.27 -13.10
CA ASN A 83 7.77 -2.04 -14.02
C ASN A 83 7.71 -3.46 -13.48
N VAL A 84 6.57 -3.79 -12.86
CA VAL A 84 6.41 -5.06 -12.16
C VAL A 84 6.53 -6.24 -13.11
N ARG A 85 5.92 -6.13 -14.28
CA ARG A 85 5.98 -7.22 -15.26
C ARG A 85 7.40 -7.54 -15.67
N LYS A 86 8.22 -6.52 -15.93
CA LYS A 86 9.60 -6.72 -16.36
C LYS A 86 10.49 -7.17 -15.22
N ARG A 87 10.37 -6.54 -14.06
CA ARG A 87 11.28 -6.77 -12.95
C ARG A 87 10.97 -8.04 -12.18
N PHE A 88 9.69 -8.31 -11.92
CA PHE A 88 9.25 -9.44 -11.10
C PHE A 88 8.64 -10.57 -11.92
N LYS A 89 8.47 -10.38 -13.22
CA LYS A 89 7.92 -11.40 -14.12
C LYS A 89 6.51 -11.83 -13.72
N LYS A 90 5.74 -10.91 -13.19
CA LYS A 90 4.37 -11.17 -12.74
C LYS A 90 3.39 -10.25 -13.44
N LYS A 91 2.24 -10.80 -13.79
CA LYS A 91 1.15 -10.06 -14.40
C LYS A 91 0.03 -9.90 -13.40
N TYR A 92 -0.55 -8.71 -13.35
CA TYR A 92 -1.69 -8.42 -12.49
C TYR A 92 -2.83 -7.87 -13.29
N HIS A 93 -4.05 -8.21 -12.86
CA HIS A 93 -5.26 -7.68 -13.49
C HIS A 93 -5.58 -6.29 -12.99
N TYR A 94 -5.27 -6.01 -11.73
CA TYR A 94 -5.55 -4.74 -11.11
C TYR A 94 -4.38 -4.29 -10.26
N TYR A 95 -4.19 -2.97 -10.23
CA TYR A 95 -3.20 -2.33 -9.37
C TYR A 95 -3.92 -1.35 -8.46
N ILE A 96 -3.64 -1.43 -7.16
CA ILE A 96 -4.24 -0.54 -6.18
C ILE A 96 -3.14 0.34 -5.62
N ILE A 97 -3.36 1.64 -5.62
CA ILE A 97 -2.41 2.58 -5.07
C ILE A 97 -2.80 2.85 -3.62
N GLY A 98 -2.00 2.33 -2.69
CA GLY A 98 -2.25 2.47 -1.27
C GLY A 98 -1.48 3.60 -0.60
N GLY A 99 -0.62 4.29 -1.33
CA GLY A 99 0.15 5.39 -0.78
C GLY A 99 0.41 6.48 -1.79
N ASP A 100 0.42 7.72 -1.33
CA ASP A 100 0.57 8.90 -2.20
C ASP A 100 1.83 8.85 -3.05
N TRP A 101 2.93 8.44 -2.44
CA TRP A 101 4.23 8.47 -3.08
C TRP A 101 4.43 7.31 -4.04
N ALA A 102 3.53 6.34 -4.01
CA ALA A 102 3.54 5.22 -4.95
C ALA A 102 2.75 5.51 -6.22
N MET A 103 2.05 6.64 -6.28
CA MET A 103 1.23 6.99 -7.44
C MET A 103 1.99 6.98 -8.76
N PRO A 104 3.27 7.38 -8.84
CA PRO A 104 3.99 7.36 -10.11
C PRO A 104 4.11 5.97 -10.73
N ALA A 105 3.88 4.91 -9.97
CA ALA A 105 3.92 3.56 -10.51
C ALA A 105 2.84 3.32 -11.57
N THR A 106 1.81 4.16 -11.61
CA THR A 106 0.75 4.04 -12.61
C THR A 106 1.26 4.22 -14.03
N ILE A 107 2.41 4.89 -14.19
CA ILE A 107 2.93 5.19 -15.53
C ILE A 107 3.34 3.93 -16.28
N ASN A 108 4.00 2.99 -15.59
CA ASN A 108 4.54 1.80 -16.22
C ASN A 108 3.81 0.52 -15.85
N ASN A 109 2.76 0.60 -15.05
CA ASN A 109 2.03 -0.58 -14.59
C ASN A 109 0.54 -0.41 -14.91
N LYS A 110 0.12 -1.08 -15.94
CA LYS A 110 -1.24 -1.01 -16.47
C LYS A 110 -1.75 -2.44 -16.67
N PRO A 111 -3.01 -2.66 -16.96
CA PRO A 111 -3.99 -1.72 -17.52
C PRO A 111 -4.98 -1.13 -16.52
N HIS A 112 -5.28 -1.80 -15.41
CA HIS A 112 -6.35 -1.37 -14.53
C HIS A 112 -5.77 -0.87 -13.21
N ILE A 113 -6.00 0.41 -12.92
CA ILE A 113 -5.44 1.05 -11.75
C ILE A 113 -6.57 1.64 -10.93
N TRP A 114 -6.63 1.27 -9.66
CA TRP A 114 -7.60 1.79 -8.72
C TRP A 114 -6.89 2.66 -7.70
N TYR A 115 -7.47 3.80 -7.43
CA TYR A 115 -6.96 4.73 -6.42
C TYR A 115 -7.82 4.57 -5.17
N VAL A 116 -7.31 3.79 -4.23
CA VAL A 116 -8.06 3.48 -3.02
C VAL A 116 -7.58 4.29 -1.84
N PHE A 117 -6.28 4.63 -1.82
CA PHE A 117 -5.67 5.25 -0.65
C PHE A 117 -6.31 6.61 -0.29
N SER A 118 -6.61 7.43 -1.29
CA SER A 118 -7.02 8.79 -1.05
C SER A 118 -8.35 8.88 -0.31
N PRO A 119 -9.43 8.26 -0.79
CA PRO A 119 -10.69 8.28 -0.05
C PRO A 119 -10.60 7.61 1.32
N ILE A 120 -9.88 6.49 1.40
CA ILE A 120 -9.74 5.77 2.67
C ILE A 120 -9.00 6.62 3.68
N ARG A 121 -7.90 7.25 3.25
CA ARG A 121 -7.11 8.07 4.14
C ARG A 121 -7.88 9.29 4.62
N GLU A 122 -8.57 9.96 3.71
CA GLU A 122 -9.37 11.12 4.06
C GLU A 122 -10.50 10.77 5.02
N ILE A 123 -11.17 9.65 4.78
CA ILE A 123 -12.23 9.20 5.68
C ILE A 123 -11.66 8.89 7.05
N TRP A 124 -10.52 8.20 7.09
CA TRP A 124 -9.89 7.84 8.34
C TRP A 124 -9.45 9.06 9.15
N ASP A 125 -8.82 10.02 8.48
CA ASP A 125 -8.36 11.24 9.13
C ASP A 125 -9.56 12.07 9.61
N LEU A 126 -10.59 12.16 8.80
CA LEU A 126 -11.80 12.87 9.17
C LEU A 126 -12.48 12.21 10.36
N TYR A 127 -12.53 10.88 10.36
CA TYR A 127 -13.11 10.15 11.47
C TYR A 127 -12.37 10.43 12.78
N LYS A 128 -11.05 10.40 12.75
CA LYS A 128 -10.25 10.72 13.93
C LYS A 128 -10.48 12.15 14.40
N TYR A 129 -10.55 13.08 13.46
CA TYR A 129 -10.75 14.48 13.77
C TYR A 129 -12.12 14.69 14.45
N THR A 130 -13.17 14.16 13.83
CA THR A 130 -14.51 14.33 14.37
C THR A 130 -14.71 13.62 15.69
N LYS A 131 -14.12 12.46 15.85
CA LYS A 131 -14.19 11.72 17.09
C LYS A 131 -13.59 12.50 18.25
N ASN A 132 -12.46 13.17 18.00
CA ASN A 132 -11.81 13.97 19.02
C ASN A 132 -12.55 15.27 19.31
N LYS A 133 -13.21 15.84 18.31
CA LYS A 133 -13.91 17.11 18.44
C LYS A 133 -15.30 16.94 19.02
N MET A 134 -15.98 15.85 18.67
CA MET A 134 -17.37 15.63 19.06
C MET A 134 -17.59 14.19 19.57
N PRO A 135 -16.90 13.79 20.64
CA PRO A 135 -16.97 12.41 21.09
C PRO A 135 -18.38 11.97 21.49
N ASN A 136 -19.15 12.86 22.05
CA ASN A 136 -20.49 12.51 22.54
C ASN A 136 -21.50 12.30 21.42
N GLN A 137 -21.22 12.82 20.26
CA GLN A 137 -22.10 12.69 19.09
C GLN A 137 -21.76 11.48 18.24
N LEU A 138 -20.53 10.98 18.37
CA LEU A 138 -20.05 9.91 17.53
C LEU A 138 -19.95 8.57 18.23
N SER A 139 -20.11 8.57 19.52
CA SER A 139 -20.05 7.36 20.32
C SER A 139 -21.29 6.48 20.20
#